data_2771d8278e66ebb1f4c277ef4486ba39
#
_entry.id   2771d8278e66ebb1f4c277ef4486ba39
#
_cell.length_a   1.000
_cell.length_b   1.000
_cell.length_c   1.000
_cell.angle_alpha   90.00
_cell.angle_beta   90.00
_cell.angle_gamma   90.00
#
_symmetry.space_group_name_H-M   'P 1'
#
loop_
_entity.id
_entity.type
_entity.pdbx_description
1 polymer ?
#
loop_
_entity_poly.entity_id
_entity_poly.type
_entity_poly.pdbx_seq_one_letter_code
_entity_poly.pdbx_strand_id
1 'polypeptide(L)'
;MARRTSSAAWDLAAGGDDPRRREPLRVVLAEDDLEVRFFLAQALRKDGHTVIEIENGTQLLDFLRAVAQGAPDESPPDVIVSDIRMPGKSGLDVLASLREVGWRTPFVLTTAFGDAATHARARAAGAFAVFDKPFDVDDLRTVVLNAGRRPGAVGSTSG
;
A
#
# COMPACT_ATOMS: atom_id res chain seq x y z
N MET A 1 4.32 16.78 18.56
CA MET A 1 3.90 16.89 18.87
C MET A 1 3.81 17.29 19.04
N ALA A 2 3.40 17.49 18.96
CA ALA A 2 3.05 17.73 19.22
C ALA A 2 2.62 18.04 19.09
N ARG A 3 2.20 18.49 19.24
CA ARG A 3 1.70 18.81 19.30
C ARG A 3 1.35 18.83 19.73
N ARG A 4 1.17 19.05 20.17
CA ARG A 4 0.50 19.10 20.77
C ARG A 4 0.42 19.22 21.68
N THR A 5 -0.07 19.81 22.11
CA THR A 5 0.02 19.71 23.25
C THR A 5 -1.07 20.22 23.88
N SER A 6 -1.39 21.22 23.85
CA SER A 6 -2.42 21.70 24.56
C SER A 6 -3.55 21.06 23.93
N SER A 7 -3.56 20.76 22.86
CA SER A 7 -4.70 20.22 22.30
C SER A 7 -4.92 18.89 22.87
N ALA A 8 -4.11 18.45 23.69
CA ALA A 8 -4.31 17.17 24.29
C ALA A 8 -5.72 17.01 24.81
N ALA A 9 -6.22 18.01 25.39
CA ALA A 9 -7.53 17.94 25.97
C ALA A 9 -8.63 17.69 24.95
N TRP A 10 -8.64 18.42 23.92
CA TRP A 10 -9.70 18.23 22.98
C TRP A 10 -9.48 16.93 22.18
N ASP A 11 -8.25 16.48 22.10
CA ASP A 11 -7.99 15.23 21.42
C ASP A 11 -8.66 14.11 22.19
N LEU A 12 -8.56 14.15 23.49
CA LEU A 12 -9.17 13.15 24.30
C LEU A 12 -10.67 13.23 24.17
N ALA A 13 -11.18 14.41 24.17
CA ALA A 13 -12.60 14.60 24.08
C ALA A 13 -13.13 14.09 22.75
N ALA A 14 -12.35 14.24 21.72
CA ALA A 14 -12.79 13.84 20.42
C ALA A 14 -12.71 12.34 20.25
N GLY A 15 -12.18 11.66 21.20
CA GLY A 15 -12.12 10.22 21.07
C GLY A 15 -11.25 9.77 19.95
N GLY A 16 -10.33 10.58 19.59
CA GLY A 16 -9.44 10.14 18.56
C GLY A 16 -9.92 10.36 17.14
N ASP A 17 -11.02 10.99 16.99
CA ASP A 17 -11.53 11.21 15.68
C ASP A 17 -11.08 12.46 15.00
N ASP A 18 -9.98 13.01 15.37
CA ASP A 18 -9.44 14.20 14.74
C ASP A 18 -9.09 13.84 13.30
N PRO A 19 -9.70 14.46 12.33
CA PRO A 19 -9.41 14.14 10.92
C PRO A 19 -7.96 14.42 10.54
N ARG A 20 -7.24 15.20 11.33
CA ARG A 20 -5.84 15.47 11.06
C ARG A 20 -4.94 14.36 11.55
N ARG A 21 -5.45 13.50 12.42
CA ARG A 21 -4.65 12.41 12.92
C ARG A 21 -4.67 11.30 11.91
N ARG A 22 -3.51 10.79 11.62
CA ARG A 22 -3.40 9.74 10.64
C ARG A 22 -2.95 8.49 11.35
N GLU A 23 -3.74 7.46 11.24
CA GLU A 23 -3.36 6.17 11.80
C GLU A 23 -2.23 5.61 10.96
N PRO A 24 -1.16 5.18 11.58
CA PRO A 24 -0.08 4.56 10.82
C PRO A 24 -0.59 3.32 10.10
N LEU A 25 -0.13 3.15 8.89
CA LEU A 25 -0.49 1.98 8.09
C LEU A 25 0.72 1.09 7.90
N ARG A 26 0.46 -0.16 7.61
CA ARG A 26 1.48 -1.10 7.23
C ARG A 26 1.45 -1.19 5.71
N VAL A 27 2.49 -0.71 5.06
CA VAL A 27 2.55 -0.63 3.61
C VAL A 27 3.64 -1.55 3.10
N VAL A 28 3.31 -2.39 2.14
CA VAL A 28 4.30 -3.21 1.45
C VAL A 28 4.60 -2.50 0.14
N LEU A 29 5.86 -2.24 -0.11
CA LEU A 29 6.30 -1.50 -1.30
C LEU A 29 7.23 -2.38 -2.11
N ALA A 30 6.82 -2.77 -3.30
CA ALA A 30 7.62 -3.61 -4.19
C ALA A 30 8.09 -2.79 -5.39
N GLU A 31 9.38 -2.63 -5.53
CA GLU A 31 10.00 -1.83 -6.56
C GLU A 31 11.41 -2.35 -6.75
N ASP A 32 11.79 -2.73 -7.97
CA ASP A 32 13.11 -3.32 -8.17
C ASP A 32 14.23 -2.27 -8.27
N ASP A 33 13.91 -1.03 -8.60
CA ASP A 33 14.93 0.03 -8.64
C ASP A 33 15.19 0.49 -7.20
N LEU A 34 16.41 0.28 -6.72
CA LEU A 34 16.75 0.60 -5.35
C LEU A 34 16.54 2.07 -4.99
N GLU A 35 16.93 2.96 -5.88
CA GLU A 35 16.81 4.40 -5.58
C GLU A 35 15.35 4.84 -5.54
N VAL A 36 14.56 4.35 -6.47
CA VAL A 36 13.14 4.68 -6.49
C VAL A 36 12.48 4.10 -5.25
N ARG A 37 12.80 2.86 -4.91
CA ARG A 37 12.22 2.21 -3.74
C ARG A 37 12.56 2.99 -2.47
N PHE A 38 13.82 3.38 -2.33
CA PHE A 38 14.24 4.11 -1.15
C PHE A 38 13.52 5.45 -1.06
N PHE A 39 13.43 6.16 -2.17
CA PHE A 39 12.75 7.46 -2.18
C PHE A 39 11.29 7.34 -1.77
N LEU A 40 10.59 6.37 -2.35
CA LEU A 40 9.17 6.19 -2.03
C LEU A 40 8.99 5.72 -0.60
N ALA A 41 9.86 4.82 -0.13
CA ALA A 41 9.77 4.34 1.24
C ALA A 41 9.97 5.47 2.24
N GLN A 42 10.93 6.35 1.97
CA GLN A 42 11.18 7.47 2.86
C GLN A 42 9.97 8.40 2.93
N ALA A 43 9.35 8.66 1.79
CA ALA A 43 8.17 9.53 1.76
C ALA A 43 7.03 8.94 2.58
N LEU A 44 6.81 7.64 2.46
CA LEU A 44 5.74 7.00 3.21
C LEU A 44 6.07 6.91 4.70
N ARG A 45 7.33 6.69 5.03
CA ARG A 45 7.73 6.65 6.44
C ARG A 45 7.60 8.03 7.10
N LYS A 46 7.74 9.08 6.34
CA LYS A 46 7.54 10.42 6.90
C LYS A 46 6.10 10.62 7.34
N ASP A 47 5.17 9.92 6.74
CA ASP A 47 3.77 9.99 7.17
C ASP A 47 3.49 9.07 8.35
N GLY A 48 4.50 8.42 8.88
CA GLY A 48 4.36 7.56 10.05
C GLY A 48 4.09 6.11 9.74
N HIS A 49 4.05 5.73 8.47
CA HIS A 49 3.73 4.35 8.12
C HIS A 49 4.91 3.42 8.31
N THR A 50 4.63 2.16 8.57
CA THR A 50 5.64 1.11 8.54
C THR A 50 5.72 0.64 7.10
N VAL A 51 6.90 0.63 6.52
CA VAL A 51 7.07 0.25 5.13
C VAL A 51 7.95 -0.98 5.05
N ILE A 52 7.45 -2.03 4.40
CA ILE A 52 8.21 -3.24 4.14
C ILE A 52 8.64 -3.14 2.68
N GLU A 53 9.95 -3.12 2.45
CA GLU A 53 10.48 -2.98 1.10
C GLU A 53 10.75 -4.33 0.48
N ILE A 54 10.28 -4.52 -0.74
CA ILE A 54 10.39 -5.78 -1.48
C ILE A 54 11.03 -5.45 -2.82
N GLU A 55 11.92 -6.29 -3.30
CA GLU A 55 12.67 -6.01 -4.51
C GLU A 55 12.09 -6.54 -5.81
N ASN A 56 11.25 -7.50 -5.77
CA ASN A 56 10.73 -8.08 -7.01
C ASN A 56 9.41 -8.81 -6.74
N GLY A 57 8.78 -9.24 -7.82
CA GLY A 57 7.46 -9.84 -7.71
C GLY A 57 7.44 -11.20 -7.04
N THR A 58 8.50 -11.98 -7.21
CA THR A 58 8.59 -13.28 -6.56
C THR A 58 8.67 -13.10 -5.05
N GLN A 59 9.51 -12.17 -4.59
CA GLN A 59 9.61 -11.88 -3.18
C GLN A 59 8.28 -11.34 -2.63
N LEU A 60 7.59 -10.54 -3.42
CA LEU A 60 6.31 -10.01 -2.99
C LEU A 60 5.32 -11.14 -2.77
N LEU A 61 5.22 -12.05 -3.71
CA LEU A 61 4.30 -13.15 -3.59
C LEU A 61 4.68 -14.07 -2.42
N ASP A 62 5.98 -14.33 -2.24
CA ASP A 62 6.43 -15.15 -1.13
C ASP A 62 6.10 -14.50 0.22
N PHE A 63 6.29 -13.19 0.32
CA PHE A 63 5.96 -12.47 1.54
C PHE A 63 4.47 -12.59 1.84
N LEU A 64 3.65 -12.38 0.83
CA LEU A 64 2.19 -12.43 1.03
C LEU A 64 1.72 -13.84 1.37
N ARG A 65 2.35 -14.85 0.79
CA ARG A 65 2.03 -16.23 1.15
C ARG A 65 2.38 -16.52 2.61
N ALA A 66 3.53 -16.01 3.08
CA ALA A 66 3.92 -16.20 4.47
C ALA A 66 2.91 -15.53 5.40
N VAL A 67 2.45 -14.35 5.04
CA VAL A 67 1.43 -13.66 5.83
C VAL A 67 0.15 -14.50 5.87
N ALA A 68 -0.26 -15.02 4.73
CA ALA A 68 -1.49 -15.82 4.65
C ALA A 68 -1.39 -17.09 5.47
N GLN A 69 -0.18 -17.60 5.64
CA GLN A 69 0.03 -18.81 6.43
C GLN A 69 0.25 -18.53 7.91
N GLY A 70 0.10 -17.28 8.31
CA GLY A 70 0.20 -16.93 9.72
C GLY A 70 1.61 -16.85 10.26
N ALA A 71 2.57 -16.45 9.42
CA ALA A 71 3.95 -16.28 9.89
C ALA A 71 3.97 -15.39 11.12
N PRO A 72 4.69 -15.78 12.15
CA PRO A 72 4.59 -15.12 13.45
C PRO A 72 4.86 -13.62 13.46
N ASP A 73 5.82 -13.18 12.69
CA ASP A 73 6.18 -11.78 12.72
C ASP A 73 5.62 -10.98 11.57
N GLU A 74 4.70 -11.54 10.82
CA GLU A 74 4.19 -10.86 9.64
C GLU A 74 2.72 -10.55 9.76
N SER A 75 2.41 -9.30 9.95
CA SER A 75 1.01 -8.88 9.98
C SER A 75 0.55 -8.57 8.56
N PRO A 76 -0.73 -8.69 8.28
CA PRO A 76 -1.24 -8.34 6.96
C PRO A 76 -1.00 -6.87 6.65
N PRO A 77 -0.65 -6.55 5.43
CA PRO A 77 -0.50 -5.15 5.05
C PRO A 77 -1.85 -4.46 4.89
N ASP A 78 -1.86 -3.16 5.11
CA ASP A 78 -3.05 -2.35 4.89
C ASP A 78 -3.14 -1.92 3.43
N VAL A 79 -2.01 -1.75 2.78
CA VAL A 79 -1.94 -1.32 1.39
C VAL A 79 -0.70 -1.95 0.77
N ILE A 80 -0.81 -2.37 -0.48
CA ILE A 80 0.33 -2.85 -1.24
C ILE A 80 0.57 -1.87 -2.38
N VAL A 81 1.80 -1.39 -2.53
CA VAL A 81 2.21 -0.53 -3.63
C VAL A 81 3.24 -1.32 -4.41
N SER A 82 3.02 -1.54 -5.68
CA SER A 82 3.92 -2.36 -6.48
C SER A 82 4.10 -1.83 -7.89
N ASP A 83 5.33 -1.87 -8.36
CA ASP A 83 5.57 -1.63 -9.76
C ASP A 83 4.97 -2.80 -10.54
N ILE A 84 4.53 -2.54 -11.75
CA ILE A 84 4.02 -3.60 -12.59
C ILE A 84 5.19 -4.42 -13.13
N ARG A 85 6.22 -3.77 -13.64
CA ARG A 85 7.33 -4.52 -14.25
C ARG A 85 8.44 -4.77 -13.25
N MET A 86 8.59 -6.01 -12.89
CA MET A 86 9.64 -6.43 -11.95
C MET A 86 10.12 -7.80 -12.37
N PRO A 87 11.36 -8.16 -12.03
CA PRO A 87 11.83 -9.52 -12.30
C PRO A 87 10.95 -10.55 -11.61
N GLY A 88 10.76 -11.66 -12.26
CA GLY A 88 9.92 -12.73 -11.74
C GLY A 88 8.46 -12.46 -12.05
N LYS A 89 7.65 -12.28 -11.02
CA LYS A 89 6.23 -12.00 -11.24
C LYS A 89 6.02 -10.51 -11.41
N SER A 90 5.09 -10.15 -12.28
CA SER A 90 4.76 -8.73 -12.41
C SER A 90 3.78 -8.35 -11.29
N GLY A 91 3.67 -7.06 -11.05
CA GLY A 91 2.69 -6.59 -10.06
C GLY A 91 1.27 -6.98 -10.42
N LEU A 92 0.96 -7.02 -11.73
CA LEU A 92 -0.37 -7.45 -12.16
C LEU A 92 -0.59 -8.93 -11.87
N ASP A 93 0.44 -9.77 -12.03
CA ASP A 93 0.32 -11.19 -11.73
C ASP A 93 0.06 -11.39 -10.24
N VAL A 94 0.77 -10.65 -9.40
CA VAL A 94 0.57 -10.78 -7.96
C VAL A 94 -0.83 -10.33 -7.58
N LEU A 95 -1.28 -9.21 -8.13
CA LEU A 95 -2.63 -8.72 -7.85
C LEU A 95 -3.68 -9.76 -8.25
N ALA A 96 -3.54 -10.34 -9.44
CA ALA A 96 -4.49 -11.34 -9.89
C ALA A 96 -4.52 -12.53 -8.95
N SER A 97 -3.34 -12.96 -8.49
CA SER A 97 -3.26 -14.08 -7.56
C SER A 97 -3.98 -13.79 -6.24
N LEU A 98 -3.84 -12.58 -5.74
CA LEU A 98 -4.52 -12.23 -4.50
C LEU A 98 -6.04 -12.22 -4.67
N ARG A 99 -6.50 -11.68 -5.78
CA ARG A 99 -7.95 -11.60 -5.99
C ARG A 99 -8.56 -12.97 -6.20
N GLU A 100 -7.78 -13.89 -6.76
CA GLU A 100 -8.26 -15.25 -6.95
C GLU A 100 -8.58 -15.94 -5.64
N VAL A 101 -7.84 -15.64 -4.59
CA VAL A 101 -8.09 -16.25 -3.28
C VAL A 101 -8.92 -15.35 -2.37
N GLY A 102 -9.51 -14.29 -2.93
CA GLY A 102 -10.38 -13.43 -2.16
C GLY A 102 -9.70 -12.44 -1.24
N TRP A 103 -8.40 -12.24 -1.41
CA TRP A 103 -7.65 -11.30 -0.56
C TRP A 103 -7.84 -9.91 -1.14
N ARG A 104 -8.44 -9.03 -0.35
CA ARG A 104 -8.90 -7.74 -0.87
C ARG A 104 -8.08 -6.52 -0.46
N THR A 105 -6.90 -6.69 0.06
CA THR A 105 -6.06 -5.57 0.43
C THR A 105 -5.92 -4.62 -0.76
N PRO A 106 -6.07 -3.32 -0.57
CA PRO A 106 -5.92 -2.36 -1.66
C PRO A 106 -4.55 -2.48 -2.29
N PHE A 107 -4.52 -2.47 -3.61
CA PHE A 107 -3.30 -2.69 -4.37
C PHE A 107 -3.12 -1.52 -5.33
N VAL A 108 -2.04 -0.77 -5.13
CA VAL A 108 -1.71 0.39 -5.96
C VAL A 108 -0.58 0.00 -6.88
N LEU A 109 -0.74 0.23 -8.16
CA LEU A 109 0.27 -0.13 -9.14
C LEU A 109 0.97 1.11 -9.69
N THR A 110 2.25 0.98 -9.99
CA THR A 110 3.00 2.03 -10.66
C THR A 110 3.59 1.42 -11.93
N THR A 111 3.72 2.20 -12.98
CA THR A 111 4.25 1.70 -14.23
C THR A 111 4.92 2.77 -15.07
N ALA A 112 6.00 2.41 -15.72
CA ALA A 112 6.65 3.30 -16.67
C ALA A 112 6.03 3.16 -18.07
N PHE A 113 5.17 2.18 -18.26
CA PHE A 113 4.57 1.91 -19.57
C PHE A 113 3.06 1.83 -19.45
N GLY A 114 2.46 2.94 -19.03
CA GLY A 114 1.04 2.96 -18.73
C GLY A 114 0.17 3.30 -19.91
N ASP A 115 0.07 2.41 -20.88
CA ASP A 115 -0.84 2.63 -21.99
C ASP A 115 -2.26 2.25 -21.56
N ALA A 116 -3.21 2.53 -22.44
CA ALA A 116 -4.62 2.28 -22.15
C ALA A 116 -4.90 0.83 -21.82
N ALA A 117 -4.23 -0.09 -22.52
CA ALA A 117 -4.44 -1.50 -22.27
C ALA A 117 -3.97 -1.92 -20.89
N THR A 118 -2.82 -1.40 -20.46
CA THR A 118 -2.28 -1.69 -19.14
C THR A 118 -3.22 -1.16 -18.06
N HIS A 119 -3.71 0.06 -18.22
CA HIS A 119 -4.65 0.64 -17.26
C HIS A 119 -5.94 -0.17 -17.19
N ALA A 120 -6.44 -0.62 -18.35
CA ALA A 120 -7.65 -1.42 -18.38
C ALA A 120 -7.46 -2.76 -17.67
N ARG A 121 -6.31 -3.41 -17.89
CA ARG A 121 -6.01 -4.67 -17.24
C ARG A 121 -5.88 -4.51 -15.73
N ALA A 122 -5.24 -3.43 -15.31
CA ALA A 122 -5.08 -3.17 -13.88
C ALA A 122 -6.43 -2.95 -13.21
N ARG A 123 -7.28 -2.18 -13.87
CA ARG A 123 -8.60 -1.90 -13.34
C ARG A 123 -9.43 -3.19 -13.27
N ALA A 124 -9.38 -3.98 -14.34
CA ALA A 124 -10.12 -5.23 -14.38
C ALA A 124 -9.63 -6.21 -13.31
N ALA A 125 -8.36 -6.14 -12.95
CA ALA A 125 -7.80 -7.01 -11.93
C ALA A 125 -8.11 -6.49 -10.52
N GLY A 126 -8.69 -5.31 -10.41
CA GLY A 126 -9.10 -4.80 -9.11
C GLY A 126 -8.09 -3.89 -8.43
N ALA A 127 -7.23 -3.23 -9.20
CA ALA A 127 -6.29 -2.27 -8.62
C ALA A 127 -7.05 -1.10 -8.03
N PHE A 128 -6.57 -0.60 -6.90
CA PHE A 128 -7.15 0.58 -6.28
C PHE A 128 -6.77 1.83 -7.06
N ALA A 129 -5.57 1.88 -7.57
CA ALA A 129 -5.08 3.00 -8.38
C ALA A 129 -3.89 2.58 -9.21
N VAL A 130 -3.63 3.30 -10.29
CA VAL A 130 -2.48 3.07 -11.15
C VAL A 130 -1.81 4.41 -11.40
N PHE A 131 -0.50 4.47 -11.14
CA PHE A 131 0.27 5.68 -11.37
C PHE A 131 1.26 5.47 -12.51
N ASP A 132 1.25 6.39 -13.48
CA ASP A 132 2.24 6.35 -14.55
C ASP A 132 3.47 7.12 -14.10
N LYS A 133 4.65 6.54 -14.28
CA LYS A 133 5.89 7.21 -13.95
C LYS A 133 6.26 8.19 -15.05
N PRO A 134 6.78 9.35 -14.73
CA PRO A 134 7.01 9.85 -13.38
C PRO A 134 5.72 10.42 -12.78
N PHE A 135 5.55 10.27 -11.49
CA PHE A 135 4.36 10.79 -10.81
C PHE A 135 4.80 11.60 -9.59
N ASP A 136 3.87 12.39 -9.10
CA ASP A 136 4.12 13.19 -7.91
C ASP A 136 3.99 12.29 -6.68
N VAL A 137 5.02 12.23 -5.86
CA VAL A 137 5.00 11.37 -4.69
C VAL A 137 3.90 11.78 -3.72
N ASP A 138 3.52 13.05 -3.72
CA ASP A 138 2.42 13.49 -2.84
C ASP A 138 1.10 12.87 -3.26
N ASP A 139 0.92 12.63 -4.55
CA ASP A 139 -0.28 11.94 -5.01
C ASP A 139 -0.30 10.51 -4.51
N LEU A 140 0.85 9.84 -4.52
CA LEU A 140 0.95 8.49 -4.00
C LEU A 140 0.64 8.48 -2.50
N ARG A 141 1.22 9.41 -1.76
CA ARG A 141 0.98 9.50 -0.32
C ARG A 141 -0.51 9.65 -0.01
N THR A 142 -1.19 10.49 -0.78
CA THR A 142 -2.62 10.70 -0.60
C THR A 142 -3.42 9.43 -0.91
N VAL A 143 -3.08 8.76 -1.99
CA VAL A 143 -3.80 7.55 -2.39
C VAL A 143 -3.59 6.44 -1.36
N VAL A 144 -2.37 6.32 -0.82
CA VAL A 144 -2.08 5.32 0.20
C VAL A 144 -2.95 5.57 1.44
N LEU A 145 -3.06 6.83 1.86
CA LEU A 145 -3.91 7.14 3.00
C LEU A 145 -5.36 6.79 2.73
N ASN A 146 -5.85 7.15 1.56
CA ASN A 146 -7.24 6.87 1.22
C ASN A 146 -7.50 5.36 1.11
N ALA A 147 -6.55 4.63 0.56
CA ALA A 147 -6.71 3.19 0.42
C ALA A 147 -6.76 2.51 1.78
N GLY A 148 -5.87 2.90 2.67
CA GLY A 148 -5.81 2.28 3.99
C GLY A 148 -6.97 2.63 4.87
N ARG A 149 -7.73 3.65 4.53
CA ARG A 149 -8.87 4.06 5.35
C ARG A 149 -10.19 3.54 4.85
N ARG A 150 -10.18 2.84 3.75
CA ARG A 150 -11.45 2.35 3.22
C ARG A 150 -11.99 1.26 4.11
N PRO A 151 -13.29 1.26 4.31
CA PRO A 151 -13.92 0.17 5.03
C PRO A 151 -13.63 -1.10 4.27
N GLY A 152 -13.30 -2.11 4.88
CA GLY A 152 -13.02 -3.32 4.19
C GLY A 152 -11.56 -3.53 3.88
N ALA A 153 -10.80 -2.47 3.99
CA ALA A 153 -9.39 -2.62 3.73
C ALA A 153 -8.86 -3.45 4.86
N VAL A 154 -9.32 -3.10 5.97
CA VAL A 154 -8.93 -3.76 7.14
C VAL A 154 -9.79 -4.86 7.51
N GLY A 155 -9.36 -5.87 7.66
CA GLY A 155 -10.08 -6.88 8.22
C GLY A 155 -11.29 -7.18 7.57
N SER A 156 -11.64 -6.41 6.99
CA SER A 156 -12.74 -6.64 6.31
C SER A 156 -13.36 -7.84 6.62
N THR A 157 -12.99 -8.19 7.25
CA THR A 157 -13.33 -9.26 7.70
C THR A 157 -14.60 -9.25 7.98
N SER A 158 -14.88 -8.52 8.44
CA SER A 158 -16.06 -8.39 8.94
C SER A 158 -16.87 -8.94 7.95
N GLY A 159 -16.52 -9.02 7.07
CA GLY A 159 -17.37 -9.48 6.07
C GLY A 159 -18.37 -10.11 6.59
#